data_501b03c387d9324533d00085921a250b
#
_entry.id   501b03c387d9324533d00085921a250b
#
_cell.length_a   1.000
_cell.length_b   1.000
_cell.length_c   1.000
_cell.angle_alpha   90.00
_cell.angle_beta   90.00
_cell.angle_gamma   90.00
#
_symmetry.space_group_name_H-M   'P 1'
#
loop_
_entity.id
_entity.type
_entity.pdbx_description
1 polymer ?
#
loop_
_entity_poly.entity_id
_entity_poly.type
_entity_poly.pdbx_seq_one_letter_code
_entity_poly.pdbx_strand_id
1 'polypeptide(L)'
;MSEIATFVQLGFRHITDLRAMDHILFLLALAAIYRPSDWKSALWVVTAFTVGHSITLALAVSGLVRMPMPLIEFLIPVTIVATCLENILVARRERAPWGGRYRPVFAGVFGLVHGAGFANYLRDLFVDHIALPLFGFNVGIEIGQVVVLAVAAVGLVASDRLIGLIRRNSTSASALRLRVVLVSALVMIVAARWAVERNPW
;
A
#
# COMPACT_ATOMS: atom_id res chain seq x y z
N MET A 1 23.28 -16.68 8.56
CA MET A 1 22.39 -15.57 8.90
C MET A 1 21.47 -16.05 9.99
N SER A 2 21.07 -15.22 10.95
CA SER A 2 20.05 -15.62 11.94
C SER A 2 18.69 -15.82 11.23
N GLU A 3 17.88 -16.72 11.74
CA GLU A 3 16.52 -16.99 11.22
C GLU A 3 15.70 -15.70 11.05
N ILE A 4 15.71 -14.84 12.05
CA ILE A 4 15.07 -13.52 12.02
C ILE A 4 15.53 -12.69 10.80
N ALA A 5 16.83 -12.64 10.50
CA ALA A 5 17.36 -11.86 9.39
C ALA A 5 16.83 -12.37 8.04
N THR A 6 16.64 -13.67 7.91
CA THR A 6 16.04 -14.28 6.71
C THR A 6 14.60 -13.83 6.50
N PHE A 7 13.79 -13.81 7.57
CA PHE A 7 12.40 -13.36 7.48
C PHE A 7 12.27 -11.84 7.29
N VAL A 8 13.16 -11.04 7.90
CA VAL A 8 13.23 -9.59 7.61
C VAL A 8 13.54 -9.36 6.12
N GLN A 9 14.51 -10.08 5.56
CA GLN A 9 14.83 -9.97 4.15
C GLN A 9 13.66 -10.42 3.25
N LEU A 10 12.93 -11.47 3.65
CA LEU A 10 11.77 -11.95 2.92
C LEU A 10 10.64 -10.90 2.91
N GLY A 11 10.32 -10.30 4.07
CA GLY A 11 9.32 -9.24 4.18
C GLY A 11 9.69 -7.99 3.39
N PHE A 12 10.96 -7.59 3.45
CA PHE A 12 11.48 -6.47 2.65
C PHE A 12 11.31 -6.72 1.15
N ARG A 13 11.73 -7.90 0.67
CA ARG A 13 11.59 -8.28 -0.73
C ARG A 13 10.13 -8.35 -1.16
N HIS A 14 9.25 -8.86 -0.31
CA HIS A 14 7.82 -8.96 -0.59
C HIS A 14 7.20 -7.59 -0.96
N ILE A 15 7.59 -6.53 -0.28
CA ILE A 15 7.10 -5.17 -0.54
C ILE A 15 7.80 -4.50 -1.73
N THR A 16 9.09 -4.81 -1.94
CA THR A 16 9.91 -4.15 -2.97
C THR A 16 9.98 -4.93 -4.29
N ASP A 17 9.31 -6.08 -4.39
CA ASP A 17 9.33 -6.91 -5.60
C ASP A 17 8.56 -6.23 -6.75
N LEU A 18 9.30 -5.89 -7.80
CA LEU A 18 8.73 -5.31 -9.02
C LEU A 18 7.88 -6.28 -9.83
N ARG A 19 7.91 -7.58 -9.51
CA ARG A 19 7.06 -8.60 -10.15
C ARG A 19 5.70 -8.70 -9.48
N ALA A 20 5.61 -8.28 -8.21
CA ALA A 20 4.38 -8.23 -7.41
C ALA A 20 4.06 -6.76 -7.06
N MET A 21 3.70 -5.97 -8.08
CA MET A 21 3.56 -4.51 -7.99
C MET A 21 2.36 -4.05 -7.14
N ASP A 22 1.50 -4.93 -6.68
CA ASP A 22 0.28 -4.57 -5.92
C ASP A 22 0.61 -3.64 -4.74
N HIS A 23 1.62 -4.00 -3.93
CA HIS A 23 2.05 -3.19 -2.78
C HIS A 23 2.66 -1.86 -3.19
N ILE A 24 3.49 -1.86 -4.23
CA ILE A 24 4.14 -0.65 -4.74
C ILE A 24 3.09 0.33 -5.26
N LEU A 25 2.12 -0.13 -6.04
CA LEU A 25 1.04 0.72 -6.56
C LEU A 25 0.12 1.22 -5.45
N PHE A 26 -0.17 0.37 -4.46
CA PHE A 26 -0.92 0.78 -3.28
C PHE A 26 -0.19 1.89 -2.49
N LEU A 27 1.10 1.70 -2.21
CA LEU A 27 1.93 2.70 -1.52
C LEU A 27 2.08 3.99 -2.32
N LEU A 28 2.19 3.89 -3.65
CA LEU A 28 2.23 5.07 -4.53
C LEU A 28 0.89 5.83 -4.50
N ALA A 29 -0.24 5.12 -4.53
CA ALA A 29 -1.56 5.73 -4.37
C ALA A 29 -1.70 6.42 -3.00
N LEU A 30 -1.25 5.76 -1.91
CA LEU A 30 -1.22 6.36 -0.58
C LEU A 30 -0.34 7.61 -0.53
N ALA A 31 0.88 7.55 -1.09
CA ALA A 31 1.83 8.65 -1.07
C ALA A 31 1.34 9.86 -1.87
N ALA A 32 0.56 9.64 -2.95
CA ALA A 32 0.16 10.67 -3.89
C ALA A 32 -0.51 11.89 -3.26
N ILE A 33 -1.26 11.69 -2.16
CA ILE A 33 -2.02 12.77 -1.51
C ILE A 33 -1.22 13.52 -0.44
N TYR A 34 -0.13 12.93 0.08
CA TYR A 34 0.66 13.53 1.15
C TYR A 34 1.72 14.48 0.60
N ARG A 35 1.98 15.55 1.36
CA ARG A 35 3.15 16.40 1.18
C ARG A 35 4.31 15.86 2.01
N PRO A 36 5.55 16.24 1.72
CA PRO A 36 6.70 15.86 2.55
C PRO A 36 6.54 16.26 4.02
N SER A 37 5.82 17.34 4.32
CA SER A 37 5.47 17.77 5.68
C SER A 37 4.58 16.79 6.43
N ASP A 38 3.81 15.97 5.70
CA ASP A 38 2.77 15.10 6.27
C ASP A 38 3.29 13.68 6.53
N TRP A 39 4.61 13.49 6.56
CA TRP A 39 5.28 12.19 6.67
C TRP A 39 4.81 11.36 7.87
N LYS A 40 4.49 11.99 9.02
CA LYS A 40 3.95 11.30 10.20
C LYS A 40 2.60 10.67 9.90
N SER A 41 1.73 11.39 9.20
CA SER A 41 0.41 10.88 8.80
C SER A 41 0.54 9.74 7.78
N ALA A 42 1.47 9.86 6.83
CA ALA A 42 1.74 8.79 5.87
C ALA A 42 2.27 7.53 6.57
N LEU A 43 3.22 7.65 7.49
CA LEU A 43 3.71 6.52 8.28
C LEU A 43 2.59 5.86 9.10
N TRP A 44 1.74 6.67 9.76
CA TRP A 44 0.64 6.13 10.56
C TRP A 44 -0.34 5.29 9.73
N VAL A 45 -0.64 5.73 8.51
CA VAL A 45 -1.48 4.98 7.55
C VAL A 45 -0.82 3.68 7.13
N VAL A 46 0.49 3.72 6.85
CA VAL A 46 1.25 2.53 6.43
C VAL A 46 1.39 1.52 7.57
N THR A 47 1.69 1.97 8.78
CA THR A 47 1.74 1.09 9.97
C THR A 47 0.37 0.46 10.24
N ALA A 48 -0.73 1.21 10.08
CA ALA A 48 -2.07 0.64 10.20
C ALA A 48 -2.33 -0.46 9.15
N PHE A 49 -1.87 -0.28 7.92
CA PHE A 49 -1.91 -1.32 6.89
C PHE A 49 -1.09 -2.56 7.32
N THR A 50 0.15 -2.38 7.81
CA THR A 50 0.99 -3.50 8.28
C THR A 50 0.33 -4.24 9.44
N VAL A 51 -0.32 -3.55 10.36
CA VAL A 51 -1.08 -4.19 11.46
C VAL A 51 -2.21 -5.06 10.89
N GLY A 52 -3.04 -4.53 10.00
CA GLY A 52 -4.09 -5.30 9.35
C GLY A 52 -3.56 -6.52 8.60
N HIS A 53 -2.50 -6.32 7.80
CA HIS A 53 -1.79 -7.36 7.07
C HIS A 53 -1.30 -8.47 8.00
N SER A 54 -0.65 -8.10 9.10
CA SER A 54 -0.11 -9.02 10.09
C SER A 54 -1.18 -9.85 10.78
N ILE A 55 -2.32 -9.23 11.13
CA ILE A 55 -3.46 -9.93 11.76
C ILE A 55 -3.96 -11.04 10.85
N THR A 56 -4.28 -10.71 9.60
CA THR A 56 -4.83 -11.71 8.67
C THR A 56 -3.80 -12.77 8.33
N LEU A 57 -2.53 -12.38 8.15
CA LEU A 57 -1.45 -13.32 7.90
C LEU A 57 -1.29 -14.32 9.06
N ALA A 58 -1.30 -13.83 10.31
CA ALA A 58 -1.25 -14.70 11.50
C ALA A 58 -2.43 -15.68 11.57
N LEU A 59 -3.65 -15.17 11.33
CA LEU A 59 -4.87 -15.99 11.35
C LEU A 59 -4.87 -17.03 10.22
N ALA A 60 -4.38 -16.70 9.06
CA ALA A 60 -4.35 -17.59 7.91
C ALA A 60 -3.25 -18.66 8.03
N VAL A 61 -2.05 -18.28 8.52
CA VAL A 61 -0.95 -19.23 8.77
C VAL A 61 -1.29 -20.19 9.88
N SER A 62 -1.95 -19.73 10.97
CA SER A 62 -2.44 -20.62 12.05
C SER A 62 -3.61 -21.53 11.64
N GLY A 63 -4.14 -21.38 10.41
CA GLY A 63 -5.26 -22.19 9.92
C GLY A 63 -6.64 -21.77 10.45
N LEU A 64 -6.71 -20.72 11.27
CA LEU A 64 -7.98 -20.21 11.83
C LEU A 64 -8.88 -19.57 10.77
N VAL A 65 -8.29 -19.00 9.72
CA VAL A 65 -9.03 -18.40 8.61
C VAL A 65 -8.55 -18.99 7.30
N ARG A 66 -9.49 -19.39 6.46
CA ARG A 66 -9.24 -19.84 5.07
C ARG A 66 -10.08 -19.00 4.14
N MET A 67 -9.43 -18.31 3.21
CA MET A 67 -10.12 -17.51 2.20
C MET A 67 -9.79 -18.04 0.81
N PRO A 68 -10.79 -18.05 -0.11
CA PRO A 68 -10.54 -18.47 -1.49
C PRO A 68 -9.53 -17.52 -2.15
N MET A 69 -8.42 -18.06 -2.64
CA MET A 69 -7.37 -17.27 -3.30
C MET A 69 -7.89 -16.40 -4.47
N PRO A 70 -8.76 -16.91 -5.37
CA PRO A 70 -9.27 -16.08 -6.46
C PRO A 70 -10.01 -14.83 -5.97
N LEU A 71 -10.74 -14.93 -4.86
CA LEU A 71 -11.41 -13.78 -4.25
C LEU A 71 -10.41 -12.76 -3.70
N ILE A 72 -9.35 -13.21 -3.05
CA ILE A 72 -8.32 -12.31 -2.49
C ILE A 72 -7.55 -11.62 -3.62
N GLU A 73 -7.14 -12.36 -4.65
CA GLU A 73 -6.44 -11.81 -5.82
C GLU A 73 -7.27 -10.74 -6.55
N PHE A 74 -8.59 -10.88 -6.56
CA PHE A 74 -9.52 -9.86 -7.06
C PHE A 74 -9.64 -8.66 -6.11
N LEU A 75 -9.79 -8.90 -4.80
CA LEU A 75 -10.00 -7.83 -3.82
C LEU A 75 -8.77 -6.92 -3.67
N ILE A 76 -7.55 -7.44 -3.83
CA ILE A 76 -6.32 -6.64 -3.77
C ILE A 76 -6.38 -5.44 -4.73
N PRO A 77 -6.53 -5.61 -6.05
CA PRO A 77 -6.62 -4.46 -6.95
C PRO A 77 -7.88 -3.61 -6.71
N VAL A 78 -8.99 -4.18 -6.25
CA VAL A 78 -10.19 -3.41 -5.87
C VAL A 78 -9.88 -2.41 -4.74
N THR A 79 -9.09 -2.79 -3.74
CA THR A 79 -8.68 -1.86 -2.66
C THR A 79 -7.79 -0.73 -3.20
N ILE A 80 -6.93 -1.01 -4.19
CA ILE A 80 -6.11 0.01 -4.86
C ILE A 80 -7.01 1.00 -5.63
N VAL A 81 -7.98 0.50 -6.38
CA VAL A 81 -8.98 1.34 -7.09
C VAL A 81 -9.72 2.22 -6.10
N ALA A 82 -10.20 1.66 -4.98
CA ALA A 82 -10.90 2.42 -3.94
C ALA A 82 -10.04 3.55 -3.36
N THR A 83 -8.75 3.30 -3.09
CA THR A 83 -7.78 4.31 -2.63
C THR A 83 -7.62 5.42 -3.67
N CYS A 84 -7.49 5.08 -4.95
CA CYS A 84 -7.34 6.06 -6.02
C CYS A 84 -8.59 6.91 -6.21
N LEU A 85 -9.77 6.31 -6.14
CA LEU A 85 -11.06 7.02 -6.19
C LEU A 85 -11.19 8.01 -5.03
N GLU A 86 -10.87 7.57 -3.81
CA GLU A 86 -10.88 8.43 -2.62
C GLU A 86 -9.94 9.63 -2.82
N ASN A 87 -8.71 9.41 -3.28
CA ASN A 87 -7.76 10.47 -3.56
C ASN A 87 -8.30 11.49 -4.56
N ILE A 88 -8.88 11.04 -5.67
CA ILE A 88 -9.45 11.92 -6.71
C ILE A 88 -10.62 12.73 -6.15
N LEU A 89 -11.50 12.10 -5.36
CA LEU A 89 -12.64 12.77 -4.75
C LEU A 89 -12.20 13.85 -3.74
N VAL A 90 -11.20 13.53 -2.91
CA VAL A 90 -10.64 14.49 -1.95
C VAL A 90 -9.92 15.64 -2.66
N ALA A 91 -9.16 15.35 -3.70
CA ALA A 91 -8.50 16.38 -4.50
C ALA A 91 -9.49 17.36 -5.15
N ARG A 92 -10.67 16.87 -5.57
CA ARG A 92 -11.74 17.70 -6.13
C ARG A 92 -12.47 18.55 -5.08
N ARG A 93 -12.70 17.99 -3.88
CA ARG A 93 -13.44 18.65 -2.80
C ARG A 93 -12.58 19.59 -1.95
N GLU A 94 -11.26 19.59 -2.14
CA GLU A 94 -10.26 20.35 -1.38
C GLU A 94 -10.17 20.02 0.12
N ARG A 95 -11.03 19.14 0.62
CA ARG A 95 -11.09 18.74 2.02
C ARG A 95 -11.37 17.25 2.12
N ALA A 96 -10.55 16.54 2.90
CA ALA A 96 -10.85 15.17 3.30
C ALA A 96 -11.92 15.18 4.39
N PRO A 97 -12.92 14.26 4.35
CA PRO A 97 -13.83 14.05 5.46
C PRO A 97 -13.04 13.84 6.76
N TRP A 98 -13.52 14.40 7.87
CA TRP A 98 -12.88 14.32 9.20
C TRP A 98 -11.38 14.61 9.21
N GLY A 99 -10.90 15.48 8.33
CA GLY A 99 -9.47 15.80 8.22
C GLY A 99 -8.57 14.61 7.83
N GLY A 100 -9.12 13.58 7.21
CA GLY A 100 -8.38 12.39 6.78
C GLY A 100 -8.13 11.34 7.88
N ARG A 101 -8.70 11.49 9.08
CA ARG A 101 -8.52 10.56 10.21
C ARG A 101 -9.05 9.14 9.97
N TYR A 102 -9.90 8.94 8.97
CA TYR A 102 -10.40 7.61 8.57
C TYR A 102 -9.37 6.78 7.78
N ARG A 103 -8.35 7.42 7.17
CA ARG A 103 -7.38 6.76 6.29
C ARG A 103 -6.61 5.63 6.94
N PRO A 104 -6.11 5.75 8.19
CA PRO A 104 -5.48 4.61 8.86
C PRO A 104 -6.44 3.42 9.02
N VAL A 105 -7.72 3.67 9.31
CA VAL A 105 -8.72 2.60 9.43
C VAL A 105 -8.93 1.91 8.07
N PHE A 106 -9.08 2.67 6.99
CA PHE A 106 -9.18 2.12 5.63
C PHE A 106 -7.94 1.33 5.25
N ALA A 107 -6.75 1.87 5.52
CA ALA A 107 -5.50 1.17 5.26
C ALA A 107 -5.39 -0.14 6.05
N GLY A 108 -5.82 -0.15 7.31
CA GLY A 108 -5.87 -1.36 8.13
C GLY A 108 -6.80 -2.42 7.55
N VAL A 109 -8.01 -2.04 7.12
CA VAL A 109 -8.96 -2.94 6.44
C VAL A 109 -8.36 -3.48 5.13
N PHE A 110 -7.69 -2.64 4.34
CA PHE A 110 -7.03 -3.09 3.11
C PHE A 110 -5.83 -3.99 3.40
N GLY A 111 -5.12 -3.72 4.49
CA GLY A 111 -4.07 -4.61 5.02
C GLY A 111 -4.60 -6.02 5.31
N LEU A 112 -5.79 -6.14 5.92
CA LEU A 112 -6.42 -7.45 6.13
C LEU A 112 -6.59 -8.24 4.83
N VAL A 113 -6.99 -7.59 3.74
CA VAL A 113 -7.13 -8.23 2.42
C VAL A 113 -5.77 -8.66 1.87
N HIS A 114 -4.78 -7.77 1.90
CA HIS A 114 -3.45 -8.04 1.36
C HIS A 114 -2.71 -9.13 2.13
N GLY A 115 -2.85 -9.19 3.48
CA GLY A 115 -2.25 -10.22 4.31
C GLY A 115 -2.73 -11.64 3.98
N ALA A 116 -3.98 -11.77 3.55
CA ALA A 116 -4.53 -13.05 3.12
C ALA A 116 -3.88 -13.60 1.84
N GLY A 117 -3.44 -12.70 0.94
CA GLY A 117 -2.84 -13.10 -0.34
C GLY A 117 -1.50 -13.82 -0.22
N PHE A 118 -0.74 -13.56 0.84
CA PHE A 118 0.59 -14.16 1.04
C PHE A 118 0.60 -15.33 2.03
N ALA A 119 -0.50 -15.58 2.70
CA ALA A 119 -0.59 -16.55 3.79
C ALA A 119 -0.26 -17.99 3.37
N ASN A 120 -0.69 -18.43 2.19
CA ASN A 120 -0.43 -19.78 1.73
C ASN A 120 1.07 -20.03 1.50
N TYR A 121 1.78 -19.05 0.94
CA TYR A 121 3.23 -19.14 0.76
C TYR A 121 3.99 -19.23 2.09
N LEU A 122 3.60 -18.45 3.08
CA LEU A 122 4.27 -18.45 4.38
C LEU A 122 3.91 -19.66 5.24
N ARG A 123 2.73 -20.26 5.06
CA ARG A 123 2.32 -21.44 5.81
C ARG A 123 3.30 -22.59 5.64
N ASP A 124 3.81 -22.80 4.43
CA ASP A 124 4.75 -23.87 4.11
C ASP A 124 6.16 -23.60 4.67
N LEU A 125 6.47 -22.34 5.00
CA LEU A 125 7.74 -21.92 5.59
C LEU A 125 7.76 -21.93 7.12
N PHE A 126 6.58 -21.89 7.78
CA PHE A 126 6.45 -21.82 9.24
C PHE A 126 6.17 -23.21 9.80
N VAL A 127 7.21 -24.05 9.91
CA VAL A 127 7.06 -25.46 10.31
C VAL A 127 6.97 -25.61 11.84
N ASP A 128 7.82 -24.94 12.62
CA ASP A 128 7.92 -25.16 14.06
C ASP A 128 7.39 -24.00 14.93
N HIS A 129 7.61 -22.75 14.52
CA HIS A 129 7.24 -21.55 15.28
C HIS A 129 6.72 -20.45 14.35
N ILE A 130 5.56 -19.88 14.68
CA ILE A 130 4.95 -18.80 13.88
C ILE A 130 5.41 -17.41 14.33
N ALA A 131 5.57 -17.18 15.62
CA ALA A 131 5.73 -15.83 16.19
C ALA A 131 7.01 -15.12 15.73
N LEU A 132 8.15 -15.78 15.81
CA LEU A 132 9.45 -15.19 15.49
C LEU A 132 9.63 -14.91 13.98
N PRO A 133 9.31 -15.87 13.07
CA PRO A 133 9.28 -15.64 11.64
C PRO A 133 8.31 -14.52 11.23
N LEU A 134 7.09 -14.51 11.79
CA LEU A 134 6.09 -13.50 11.50
C LEU A 134 6.53 -12.11 11.95
N PHE A 135 7.14 -11.99 13.13
CA PHE A 135 7.69 -10.74 13.60
C PHE A 135 8.80 -10.23 12.66
N GLY A 136 9.78 -11.08 12.31
CA GLY A 136 10.85 -10.71 11.38
C GLY A 136 10.30 -10.28 10.02
N PHE A 137 9.34 -11.02 9.49
CA PHE A 137 8.67 -10.69 8.23
C PHE A 137 7.99 -9.33 8.27
N ASN A 138 7.24 -9.02 9.34
CA ASN A 138 6.57 -7.72 9.50
C ASN A 138 7.54 -6.55 9.67
N VAL A 139 8.66 -6.74 10.37
CA VAL A 139 9.74 -5.73 10.41
C VAL A 139 10.29 -5.48 9.01
N GLY A 140 10.47 -6.53 8.22
CA GLY A 140 10.91 -6.40 6.83
C GLY A 140 9.90 -5.65 5.95
N ILE A 141 8.61 -5.93 6.11
CA ILE A 141 7.52 -5.19 5.46
C ILE A 141 7.62 -3.70 5.78
N GLU A 142 7.68 -3.33 7.06
CA GLU A 142 7.72 -1.92 7.51
C GLU A 142 8.93 -1.20 6.90
N ILE A 143 10.12 -1.80 6.93
CA ILE A 143 11.31 -1.23 6.32
C ILE A 143 11.12 -1.07 4.79
N GLY A 144 10.60 -2.07 4.11
CA GLY A 144 10.31 -2.02 2.68
C GLY A 144 9.34 -0.91 2.31
N GLN A 145 8.28 -0.74 3.08
CA GLN A 145 7.29 0.32 2.88
C GLN A 145 7.91 1.71 3.06
N VAL A 146 8.73 1.92 4.10
CA VAL A 146 9.42 3.19 4.30
C VAL A 146 10.34 3.52 3.12
N VAL A 147 11.07 2.53 2.60
CA VAL A 147 11.93 2.71 1.42
C VAL A 147 11.11 3.06 0.18
N VAL A 148 10.04 2.33 -0.10
CA VAL A 148 9.15 2.61 -1.25
C VAL A 148 8.51 3.99 -1.12
N LEU A 149 8.04 4.37 0.08
CA LEU A 149 7.49 5.70 0.32
C LEU A 149 8.53 6.82 0.13
N ALA A 150 9.77 6.62 0.58
CA ALA A 150 10.83 7.58 0.39
C ALA A 150 11.15 7.79 -1.10
N VAL A 151 11.27 6.71 -1.87
CA VAL A 151 11.48 6.76 -3.32
C VAL A 151 10.29 7.43 -4.02
N ALA A 152 9.05 7.04 -3.66
CA ALA A 152 7.85 7.67 -4.18
C ALA A 152 7.80 9.17 -3.87
N ALA A 153 8.12 9.58 -2.63
CA ALA A 153 8.14 10.99 -2.22
C ALA A 153 9.13 11.81 -3.05
N VAL A 154 10.34 11.29 -3.33
CA VAL A 154 11.32 11.96 -4.20
C VAL A 154 10.75 12.15 -5.61
N GLY A 155 10.15 11.12 -6.21
CA GLY A 155 9.52 11.20 -7.52
C GLY A 155 8.35 12.18 -7.56
N LEU A 156 7.51 12.20 -6.52
CA LEU A 156 6.37 13.09 -6.40
C LEU A 156 6.81 14.56 -6.23
N VAL A 157 7.84 14.83 -5.44
CA VAL A 157 8.42 16.17 -5.31
C VAL A 157 9.02 16.63 -6.62
N ALA A 158 9.74 15.76 -7.34
CA ALA A 158 10.26 16.07 -8.67
C ALA A 158 9.14 16.40 -9.66
N SER A 159 8.04 15.65 -9.64
CA SER A 159 6.86 15.93 -10.48
C SER A 159 6.20 17.26 -10.13
N ASP A 160 6.09 17.62 -8.85
CA ASP A 160 5.55 18.93 -8.43
C ASP A 160 6.42 20.10 -8.94
N ARG A 161 7.75 19.95 -8.88
CA ARG A 161 8.68 20.96 -9.42
C ARG A 161 8.53 21.09 -10.93
N LEU A 162 8.43 19.98 -11.65
CA LEU A 162 8.26 19.98 -13.11
C LEU A 162 6.93 20.64 -13.51
N ILE A 163 5.83 20.31 -12.84
CA ILE A 163 4.53 20.96 -13.04
C ILE A 163 4.63 22.46 -12.79
N GLY A 164 5.34 22.88 -11.74
CA GLY A 164 5.56 24.30 -11.43
C GLY A 164 6.35 25.03 -12.50
N LEU A 165 7.36 24.39 -13.10
CA LEU A 165 8.15 24.96 -14.21
C LEU A 165 7.32 25.11 -15.49
N ILE A 166 6.49 24.12 -15.82
CA ILE A 166 5.65 24.14 -17.03
C ILE A 166 4.51 25.15 -16.88
N ARG A 167 3.92 25.22 -15.69
CA ARG A 167 2.80 26.12 -15.38
C ARG A 167 3.27 27.31 -14.57
N ARG A 168 3.89 28.30 -15.19
CA ARG A 168 4.47 29.51 -14.56
C ARG A 168 3.57 30.23 -13.55
N ASN A 169 2.24 30.08 -13.63
CA ASN A 169 1.25 30.69 -12.73
C ASN A 169 0.55 29.70 -11.79
N SER A 170 1.06 28.45 -11.65
CA SER A 170 0.41 27.48 -10.78
C SER A 170 0.80 27.69 -9.32
N THR A 171 -0.20 27.73 -8.44
CA THR A 171 0.04 27.67 -7.00
C THR A 171 0.48 26.26 -6.60
N SER A 172 1.23 26.13 -5.50
CA SER A 172 1.64 24.82 -4.98
C SER A 172 0.44 23.90 -4.68
N ALA A 173 -0.72 24.48 -4.36
CA ALA A 173 -1.96 23.72 -4.16
C ALA A 173 -2.52 23.15 -5.48
N SER A 174 -2.43 23.90 -6.59
CA SER A 174 -2.89 23.42 -7.89
C SER A 174 -1.97 22.35 -8.47
N ALA A 175 -0.65 22.44 -8.23
CA ALA A 175 0.32 21.42 -8.62
C ALA A 175 0.07 20.11 -7.85
N LEU A 176 -0.11 20.19 -6.54
CA LEU A 176 -0.46 19.02 -5.71
C LEU A 176 -1.75 18.34 -6.20
N ARG A 177 -2.79 19.11 -6.47
CA ARG A 177 -4.07 18.57 -6.97
C ARG A 177 -3.89 17.84 -8.30
N LEU A 178 -3.17 18.44 -9.24
CA LEU A 178 -2.90 17.82 -10.52
C LEU A 178 -2.10 16.52 -10.36
N ARG A 179 -1.06 16.52 -9.53
CA ARG A 179 -0.28 15.33 -9.21
C ARG A 179 -1.18 14.21 -8.66
N VAL A 180 -2.00 14.53 -7.64
CA VAL A 180 -2.90 13.53 -7.01
C VAL A 180 -3.81 12.91 -8.04
N VAL A 181 -4.45 13.73 -8.90
CA VAL A 181 -5.36 13.23 -9.92
C VAL A 181 -4.63 12.38 -10.97
N LEU A 182 -3.48 12.84 -11.47
CA LEU A 182 -2.73 12.11 -12.51
C LEU A 182 -2.19 10.77 -11.98
N VAL A 183 -1.51 10.78 -10.82
CA VAL A 183 -0.94 9.56 -10.24
C VAL A 183 -2.06 8.58 -9.89
N SER A 184 -3.13 9.03 -9.22
CA SER A 184 -4.24 8.16 -8.87
C SER A 184 -4.98 7.63 -10.10
N ALA A 185 -5.13 8.42 -11.16
CA ALA A 185 -5.75 7.93 -12.41
C ALA A 185 -4.91 6.85 -13.09
N LEU A 186 -3.59 7.05 -13.18
CA LEU A 186 -2.68 6.05 -13.77
C LEU A 186 -2.67 4.74 -12.97
N VAL A 187 -2.53 4.82 -11.66
CA VAL A 187 -2.56 3.65 -10.76
C VAL A 187 -3.92 2.95 -10.85
N MET A 188 -5.03 3.72 -10.88
CA MET A 188 -6.38 3.18 -10.97
C MET A 188 -6.60 2.41 -12.28
N ILE A 189 -6.09 2.89 -13.41
CA ILE A 189 -6.20 2.18 -14.70
C ILE A 189 -5.53 0.81 -14.63
N VAL A 190 -4.32 0.74 -14.08
CA VAL A 190 -3.60 -0.54 -13.92
C VAL A 190 -4.35 -1.47 -12.96
N ALA A 191 -4.75 -0.95 -11.79
CA ALA A 191 -5.45 -1.75 -10.79
C ALA A 191 -6.83 -2.23 -11.27
N ALA A 192 -7.57 -1.38 -12.01
CA ALA A 192 -8.86 -1.76 -12.59
C ALA A 192 -8.71 -2.88 -13.64
N ARG A 193 -7.67 -2.80 -14.47
CA ARG A 193 -7.32 -3.87 -15.40
C ARG A 193 -7.05 -5.19 -14.67
N TRP A 194 -6.24 -5.18 -13.61
CA TRP A 194 -5.99 -6.38 -12.80
C TRP A 194 -7.25 -6.92 -12.12
N ALA A 195 -8.15 -6.03 -11.65
CA ALA A 195 -9.42 -6.46 -11.08
C ALA A 195 -10.28 -7.19 -12.10
N VAL A 196 -10.29 -6.76 -13.37
CA VAL A 196 -11.00 -7.45 -14.45
C VAL A 196 -10.32 -8.78 -14.81
N GLU A 197 -8.99 -8.79 -14.91
CA GLU A 197 -8.22 -10.00 -15.26
C GLU A 197 -8.31 -11.09 -14.18
N ARG A 198 -8.41 -10.69 -12.89
CA ARG A 198 -8.50 -11.60 -11.72
C ARG A 198 -9.92 -11.80 -11.21
N ASN A 199 -10.92 -11.42 -12.01
CA ASN A 199 -12.34 -11.60 -11.63
C ASN A 199 -12.64 -13.10 -11.46
N PRO A 200 -13.13 -13.54 -10.28
CA PRO A 200 -13.39 -14.96 -10.01
C PRO A 200 -14.72 -15.49 -10.51
N TRP A 201 -15.54 -14.66 -11.18
CA TRP A 201 -16.86 -15.00 -11.75
C TRP A 201 -16.89 -15.08 -13.25
#